data_b672af5edb8f28a2e6382e2c2813b47f
#
_entry.id   b672af5edb8f28a2e6382e2c2813b47f
#
_cell.length_a   1.000
_cell.length_b   1.000
_cell.length_c   1.000
_cell.angle_alpha   90.00
_cell.angle_beta   90.00
_cell.angle_gamma   90.00
#
_symmetry.space_group_name_H-M   'P 1'
#
loop_
_entity.id
_entity.type
_entity.pdbx_description
1 polymer ?
#
loop_
_entity_poly.entity_id
_entity_poly.type
_entity_poly.pdbx_seq_one_letter_code
_entity_poly.pdbx_strand_id
1 'polypeptide(L)'
;HNRRDNQYKNDNPKLPTLQPWVLQTKPPAQRFLFDRNPYFHRVDQNGRQLPYTDQVAMGVAAAGVIPLKTGAGETDLQARGIAFNNYTFLKEAEKRENFKVHLWKTAKGSHLALFPNLNAKDPAWRTLFQNVEFRRALSLAINRHEINQVIYYGLAIEGQNTVLPASPLYKKAYLDAWAKFDLKAANAKLDALGLTQRDSRGVRLLPDGRPMEIIVETAGEDTEQTDVLELIHDSWLAAGIKLFTRPSQREVFRNRIFAGETLVSIWSGHEFGIPSADTIPDEFAPTDQLQLQWPKWGQHFQTRGRAGTPPTDEYALELLKLNRAWSYARTRQARRDIWRRMLEINAEQVFSIGLISAVPQPVVVNSDLRNVPIKGTFNWNPGAHFGVYMPDTFWFDNVERRQAQK
;
A
#
# COMPACT_ATOMS: atom_id res chain seq x y z
N HIS A 1 -2.80 -29.20 -5.37
CA HIS A 1 -1.66 -28.38 -5.71
C HIS A 1 -1.75 -27.01 -5.04
N ASN A 2 -2.65 -26.15 -5.46
CA ASN A 2 -2.84 -24.81 -4.90
C ASN A 2 -3.28 -24.76 -3.43
N ARG A 3 -3.61 -25.88 -2.80
CA ARG A 3 -4.05 -25.93 -1.40
C ARG A 3 -2.92 -26.25 -0.42
N ARG A 4 -1.82 -26.83 -0.89
CA ARG A 4 -0.71 -27.30 -0.03
C ARG A 4 0.56 -26.50 -0.19
N ASP A 5 0.86 -26.05 -1.41
CA ASP A 5 2.13 -25.43 -1.74
C ASP A 5 1.90 -24.03 -2.30
N ASN A 6 2.51 -23.04 -1.66
CA ASN A 6 2.45 -21.66 -2.09
C ASN A 6 3.81 -21.27 -2.68
N GLN A 7 3.85 -20.90 -3.95
CA GLN A 7 5.08 -20.49 -4.64
C GLN A 7 5.81 -19.33 -3.94
N TYR A 8 5.07 -18.45 -3.25
CA TYR A 8 5.67 -17.30 -2.55
C TYR A 8 6.44 -17.68 -1.29
N LYS A 9 6.23 -18.87 -0.75
CA LYS A 9 6.91 -19.31 0.48
C LYS A 9 8.24 -19.98 0.24
N ASN A 10 8.52 -20.39 -1.00
CA ASN A 10 9.70 -21.16 -1.36
C ASN A 10 9.88 -22.44 -0.51
N ASP A 11 8.77 -23.10 -0.19
CA ASP A 11 8.74 -24.24 0.72
C ASP A 11 9.04 -25.57 0.02
N ASN A 12 8.80 -25.64 -1.30
CA ASN A 12 8.85 -26.89 -2.05
C ASN A 12 9.68 -26.77 -3.34
N PRO A 13 10.97 -27.20 -3.33
CA PRO A 13 11.80 -27.22 -4.54
C PRO A 13 11.31 -28.17 -5.64
N LYS A 14 10.43 -29.13 -5.30
CA LYS A 14 9.85 -30.08 -6.25
C LYS A 14 8.55 -29.60 -6.88
N LEU A 15 8.10 -28.38 -6.55
CA LEU A 15 6.89 -27.84 -7.12
C LEU A 15 7.07 -27.58 -8.63
N PRO A 16 6.30 -28.24 -9.52
CA PRO A 16 6.37 -27.96 -10.95
C PRO A 16 6.00 -26.51 -11.22
N THR A 17 6.78 -25.82 -12.03
CA THR A 17 6.60 -24.42 -12.35
C THR A 17 6.85 -24.12 -13.82
N LEU A 18 6.12 -23.15 -14.36
CA LEU A 18 6.37 -22.53 -15.67
C LEU A 18 7.20 -21.23 -15.56
N GLN A 19 7.70 -20.91 -14.36
CA GLN A 19 8.53 -19.74 -14.14
C GLN A 19 9.90 -19.89 -14.79
N PRO A 20 10.60 -18.79 -15.12
CA PRO A 20 11.90 -18.82 -15.77
C PRO A 20 13.01 -19.47 -14.93
N TRP A 21 12.87 -19.46 -13.60
CA TRP A 21 13.81 -20.09 -12.68
C TRP A 21 13.10 -21.04 -11.72
N VAL A 22 13.77 -22.12 -11.37
CA VAL A 22 13.28 -23.20 -10.51
C VAL A 22 14.04 -23.20 -9.19
N LEU A 23 13.31 -23.20 -8.09
CA LEU A 23 13.89 -23.26 -6.74
C LEU A 23 14.72 -24.53 -6.54
N GLN A 24 15.96 -24.38 -6.06
CA GLN A 24 16.86 -25.48 -5.70
C GLN A 24 17.03 -25.66 -4.20
N THR A 25 16.99 -24.56 -3.46
CA THR A 25 17.28 -24.57 -2.01
C THR A 25 16.08 -25.10 -1.23
N LYS A 26 16.37 -26.05 -0.31
CA LYS A 26 15.37 -26.56 0.64
C LYS A 26 15.28 -25.63 1.86
N PRO A 27 14.08 -25.30 2.36
CA PRO A 27 13.91 -24.58 3.60
C PRO A 27 14.24 -25.47 4.84
N PRO A 28 14.61 -24.89 6.01
CA PRO A 28 14.80 -23.45 6.21
C PRO A 28 16.15 -22.97 5.66
N ALA A 29 16.16 -21.79 5.04
CA ALA A 29 17.37 -21.18 4.49
C ALA A 29 17.32 -19.65 4.58
N GLN A 30 18.49 -19.02 4.71
CA GLN A 30 18.63 -17.55 4.63
C GLN A 30 18.97 -17.09 3.20
N ARG A 31 19.38 -18.00 2.33
CA ARG A 31 19.66 -17.73 0.92
C ARG A 31 19.01 -18.83 0.08
N PHE A 32 18.19 -18.42 -0.87
CA PHE A 32 17.51 -19.29 -1.82
C PHE A 32 18.14 -19.13 -3.19
N LEU A 33 18.47 -20.26 -3.83
CA LEU A 33 19.01 -20.33 -5.18
C LEU A 33 17.93 -20.85 -6.11
N PHE A 34 17.83 -20.23 -7.28
CA PHE A 34 16.91 -20.63 -8.34
C PHE A 34 17.72 -20.76 -9.61
N ASP A 35 17.72 -21.94 -10.20
CA ASP A 35 18.41 -22.23 -11.44
C ASP A 35 17.49 -22.02 -12.65
N ARG A 36 18.08 -21.71 -13.79
CA ARG A 36 17.38 -21.57 -15.05
C ARG A 36 16.51 -22.79 -15.34
N ASN A 37 15.24 -22.53 -15.70
CA ASN A 37 14.30 -23.59 -16.10
C ASN A 37 14.55 -24.02 -17.55
N PRO A 38 15.04 -25.24 -17.82
CA PRO A 38 15.31 -25.70 -19.17
C PRO A 38 14.03 -25.90 -20.02
N TYR A 39 12.86 -25.92 -19.37
CA TYR A 39 11.54 -26.05 -20.00
C TYR A 39 10.79 -24.71 -20.08
N PHE A 40 11.46 -23.58 -19.84
CA PHE A 40 10.81 -22.28 -19.95
C PHE A 40 10.41 -22.02 -21.40
N HIS A 41 9.15 -21.63 -21.60
CA HIS A 41 8.50 -21.62 -22.92
C HIS A 41 8.82 -20.40 -23.78
N ARG A 42 9.51 -19.39 -23.24
CA ARG A 42 9.79 -18.14 -23.96
C ARG A 42 11.14 -18.20 -24.66
N VAL A 43 11.17 -17.63 -25.85
CA VAL A 43 12.39 -17.42 -26.66
C VAL A 43 12.50 -15.95 -27.05
N ASP A 44 13.72 -15.49 -27.32
CA ASP A 44 13.96 -14.17 -27.88
C ASP A 44 13.68 -14.15 -29.40
N GLN A 45 13.82 -12.97 -30.02
CA GLN A 45 13.62 -12.78 -31.46
C GLN A 45 14.57 -13.58 -32.34
N ASN A 46 15.66 -14.11 -31.79
CA ASN A 46 16.65 -14.94 -32.49
C ASN A 46 16.47 -16.45 -32.21
N GLY A 47 15.38 -16.82 -31.51
CA GLY A 47 15.10 -18.21 -31.13
C GLY A 47 15.90 -18.73 -29.94
N ARG A 48 16.63 -17.89 -29.22
CA ARG A 48 17.36 -18.29 -28.01
C ARG A 48 16.41 -18.41 -26.84
N GLN A 49 16.49 -19.52 -26.12
CA GLN A 49 15.63 -19.75 -24.95
C GLN A 49 16.01 -18.82 -23.79
N LEU A 50 15.00 -18.17 -23.20
CA LEU A 50 15.09 -17.41 -21.96
C LEU A 50 15.01 -18.35 -20.74
N PRO A 51 15.43 -17.87 -19.54
CA PRO A 51 16.04 -16.57 -19.25
C PRO A 51 17.51 -16.49 -19.67
N TYR A 52 18.03 -15.28 -19.83
CA TYR A 52 19.46 -15.09 -20.14
C TYR A 52 20.36 -15.33 -18.92
N THR A 53 19.85 -15.12 -17.73
CA THR A 53 20.58 -15.33 -16.46
C THR A 53 20.40 -16.77 -16.00
N ASP A 54 21.49 -17.48 -15.74
CA ASP A 54 21.46 -18.90 -15.37
C ASP A 54 20.96 -19.12 -13.95
N GLN A 55 21.25 -18.20 -13.01
CA GLN A 55 20.89 -18.34 -11.61
C GLN A 55 20.42 -17.04 -11.00
N VAL A 56 19.41 -17.12 -10.13
CA VAL A 56 18.96 -16.05 -9.25
C VAL A 56 19.22 -16.46 -7.80
N ALA A 57 19.91 -15.60 -7.05
CA ALA A 57 20.10 -15.75 -5.62
C ALA A 57 19.26 -14.73 -4.87
N MET A 58 18.41 -15.19 -3.93
CA MET A 58 17.56 -14.35 -3.10
C MET A 58 17.97 -14.52 -1.63
N GLY A 59 18.45 -13.44 -1.01
CA GLY A 59 18.74 -13.40 0.43
C GLY A 59 17.52 -13.02 1.24
N VAL A 60 17.39 -13.61 2.43
CA VAL A 60 16.39 -13.20 3.43
C VAL A 60 17.08 -12.35 4.48
N ALA A 61 16.57 -11.17 4.75
CA ALA A 61 17.11 -10.26 5.75
C ALA A 61 15.98 -9.49 6.44
N ALA A 62 16.23 -8.99 7.65
CA ALA A 62 15.33 -8.06 8.31
C ALA A 62 15.19 -6.78 7.47
N ALA A 63 14.00 -6.16 7.48
CA ALA A 63 13.67 -5.00 6.63
C ALA A 63 14.71 -3.88 6.76
N GLY A 64 15.11 -3.51 7.97
CA GLY A 64 16.12 -2.46 8.22
C GLY A 64 17.54 -2.79 7.74
N VAL A 65 17.85 -4.07 7.45
CA VAL A 65 19.18 -4.51 6.95
C VAL A 65 19.23 -4.45 5.42
N ILE A 66 18.10 -4.54 4.73
CA ILE A 66 18.06 -4.56 3.27
C ILE A 66 18.72 -3.33 2.63
N PRO A 67 18.41 -2.08 3.05
CA PRO A 67 19.08 -0.89 2.50
C PRO A 67 20.60 -0.91 2.71
N LEU A 68 21.07 -1.37 3.86
CA LEU A 68 22.50 -1.44 4.19
C LEU A 68 23.24 -2.42 3.27
N LYS A 69 22.71 -3.63 3.09
CA LYS A 69 23.25 -4.62 2.15
C LYS A 69 23.25 -4.12 0.71
N THR A 70 22.19 -3.43 0.33
CA THR A 70 22.08 -2.83 -1.00
C THR A 70 23.11 -1.74 -1.20
N GLY A 71 23.30 -0.85 -0.22
CA GLY A 71 24.32 0.20 -0.24
C GLY A 71 25.77 -0.32 -0.19
N ALA A 72 25.98 -1.55 0.30
CA ALA A 72 27.25 -2.27 0.28
C ALA A 72 27.49 -3.03 -1.05
N GLY A 73 26.65 -2.87 -2.07
CA GLY A 73 26.81 -3.54 -3.37
C GLY A 73 26.50 -5.04 -3.38
N GLU A 74 25.88 -5.58 -2.30
CA GLU A 74 25.57 -7.02 -2.21
C GLU A 74 24.40 -7.47 -3.10
N THR A 75 23.73 -6.55 -3.81
CA THR A 75 22.55 -6.85 -4.63
C THR A 75 22.72 -6.32 -6.06
N ASP A 76 22.26 -7.09 -7.05
CA ASP A 76 22.28 -6.67 -8.45
C ASP A 76 21.02 -5.93 -8.88
N LEU A 77 19.89 -6.25 -8.25
CA LEU A 77 18.59 -5.61 -8.49
C LEU A 77 17.80 -5.61 -7.20
N GLN A 78 17.51 -4.42 -6.67
CA GLN A 78 16.74 -4.28 -5.42
C GLN A 78 15.83 -3.05 -5.46
N ALA A 79 14.59 -3.25 -4.99
CA ALA A 79 13.63 -2.18 -4.73
C ALA A 79 12.77 -2.51 -3.51
N ARG A 80 12.35 -3.78 -3.35
CA ARG A 80 11.54 -4.18 -2.21
C ARG A 80 12.32 -4.05 -0.90
N GLY A 81 11.68 -3.46 0.12
CA GLY A 81 12.35 -3.16 1.40
C GLY A 81 13.29 -1.97 1.33
N ILE A 82 13.20 -1.16 0.28
CA ILE A 82 13.85 0.15 0.16
C ILE A 82 12.75 1.20 0.13
N ALA A 83 12.77 2.12 1.10
CA ALA A 83 11.88 3.27 1.16
C ALA A 83 12.56 4.52 0.59
N PHE A 84 11.78 5.58 0.35
CA PHE A 84 12.30 6.82 -0.23
C PHE A 84 13.32 7.53 0.68
N ASN A 85 13.20 7.42 1.99
CA ASN A 85 14.17 7.93 2.96
C ASN A 85 15.59 7.32 2.80
N ASN A 86 15.70 6.15 2.17
CA ASN A 86 17.00 5.52 1.88
C ASN A 86 17.69 6.11 0.64
N TYR A 87 17.02 6.99 -0.12
CA TYR A 87 17.51 7.48 -1.42
C TYR A 87 18.83 8.19 -1.31
N THR A 88 18.99 9.13 -0.38
CA THR A 88 20.23 9.92 -0.20
C THR A 88 21.42 9.02 0.13
N PHE A 89 21.23 8.07 1.06
CA PHE A 89 22.24 7.08 1.42
C PHE A 89 22.66 6.23 0.21
N LEU A 90 21.71 5.72 -0.54
CA LEU A 90 21.98 4.89 -1.73
C LEU A 90 22.64 5.70 -2.86
N LYS A 91 22.27 6.97 -3.05
CA LYS A 91 22.91 7.85 -4.04
C LYS A 91 24.37 8.17 -3.67
N GLU A 92 24.68 8.26 -2.38
CA GLU A 92 26.06 8.41 -1.94
C GLU A 92 26.86 7.11 -2.15
N ALA A 93 26.27 5.96 -1.85
CA ALA A 93 26.87 4.65 -2.08
C ALA A 93 27.13 4.37 -3.58
N GLU A 94 26.27 4.86 -4.49
CA GLU A 94 26.43 4.76 -5.96
C GLU A 94 27.80 5.30 -6.45
N LYS A 95 28.44 6.19 -5.70
CA LYS A 95 29.75 6.74 -6.07
C LYS A 95 30.90 5.74 -5.87
N ARG A 96 30.71 4.74 -5.04
CA ARG A 96 31.74 3.75 -4.65
C ARG A 96 31.45 2.36 -5.17
N GLU A 97 30.16 2.04 -5.33
CA GLU A 97 29.70 0.72 -5.68
C GLU A 97 29.27 0.65 -7.16
N ASN A 98 29.26 -0.56 -7.72
CA ASN A 98 28.91 -0.78 -9.13
C ASN A 98 27.39 -0.88 -9.34
N PHE A 99 26.63 0.15 -8.96
CA PHE A 99 25.19 0.21 -9.23
C PHE A 99 24.73 1.64 -9.56
N LYS A 100 23.49 1.75 -10.04
CA LYS A 100 22.75 3.00 -10.27
C LYS A 100 21.44 2.98 -9.49
N VAL A 101 21.08 4.14 -8.95
CA VAL A 101 19.80 4.34 -8.28
C VAL A 101 18.84 5.07 -9.21
N HIS A 102 17.80 4.39 -9.65
CA HIS A 102 16.70 4.97 -10.40
C HIS A 102 15.53 5.32 -9.47
N LEU A 103 14.77 6.35 -9.81
CA LEU A 103 13.51 6.66 -9.15
C LEU A 103 12.35 6.26 -10.06
N TRP A 104 11.66 5.20 -9.68
CA TRP A 104 10.47 4.75 -10.36
C TRP A 104 9.22 5.33 -9.70
N LYS A 105 8.08 5.29 -10.38
CA LYS A 105 6.80 5.70 -9.82
C LYS A 105 6.15 4.55 -9.06
N THR A 106 5.48 4.86 -7.95
CA THR A 106 4.50 3.95 -7.36
C THR A 106 3.13 4.19 -7.98
N ALA A 107 2.26 3.18 -7.97
CA ALA A 107 0.92 3.25 -8.56
C ALA A 107 -0.19 2.99 -7.53
N LYS A 108 0.08 3.21 -6.24
CA LYS A 108 -0.93 3.12 -5.19
C LYS A 108 -1.79 4.37 -5.13
N GLY A 109 -3.06 4.22 -4.83
CA GLY A 109 -3.99 5.34 -4.68
C GLY A 109 -3.58 6.33 -3.58
N SER A 110 -2.95 5.81 -2.51
CA SER A 110 -2.17 6.60 -1.55
C SER A 110 -0.96 5.76 -1.11
N HIS A 111 0.19 6.39 -0.94
CA HIS A 111 1.38 5.71 -0.42
C HIS A 111 1.13 5.26 1.03
N LEU A 112 0.63 6.17 1.85
CA LEU A 112 0.11 5.91 3.18
C LEU A 112 -1.31 6.47 3.31
N ALA A 113 -2.19 5.74 3.97
CA ALA A 113 -3.54 6.15 4.31
C ALA A 113 -3.91 5.69 5.72
N LEU A 114 -4.78 6.45 6.38
CA LEU A 114 -5.42 6.03 7.62
C LEU A 114 -6.75 5.35 7.31
N PHE A 115 -7.03 4.30 8.06
CA PHE A 115 -8.24 3.49 7.94
C PHE A 115 -9.00 3.47 9.27
N PRO A 116 -9.93 4.44 9.50
CA PRO A 116 -10.88 4.33 10.60
C PRO A 116 -11.70 3.06 10.46
N ASN A 117 -11.76 2.23 11.52
CA ASN A 117 -12.44 0.93 11.46
C ASN A 117 -13.95 1.11 11.72
N LEU A 118 -14.76 1.10 10.67
CA LEU A 118 -16.23 1.20 10.74
C LEU A 118 -16.87 -0.01 11.44
N ASN A 119 -16.09 -1.07 11.67
CA ASN A 119 -16.51 -2.30 12.34
C ASN A 119 -15.88 -2.45 13.74
N ALA A 120 -15.37 -1.36 14.34
CA ALA A 120 -14.76 -1.40 15.65
C ALA A 120 -15.68 -2.06 16.70
N LYS A 121 -15.12 -2.88 17.60
CA LYS A 121 -15.88 -3.51 18.70
C LYS A 121 -16.44 -2.48 19.65
N ASP A 122 -15.67 -1.44 19.96
CA ASP A 122 -16.10 -0.35 20.84
C ASP A 122 -17.26 0.43 20.18
N PRO A 123 -18.46 0.44 20.80
CA PRO A 123 -19.63 1.04 20.18
C PRO A 123 -19.56 2.56 20.03
N ALA A 124 -18.91 3.27 20.97
CA ALA A 124 -18.75 4.72 20.89
C ALA A 124 -17.88 5.10 19.70
N TRP A 125 -16.73 4.45 19.55
CA TRP A 125 -15.84 4.64 18.40
C TRP A 125 -16.46 4.19 17.09
N ARG A 126 -17.15 3.05 17.08
CA ARG A 126 -17.84 2.56 15.86
C ARG A 126 -18.86 3.58 15.37
N THR A 127 -19.67 4.15 16.27
CA THR A 127 -20.65 5.18 15.92
C THR A 127 -19.99 6.40 15.31
N LEU A 128 -18.89 6.88 15.90
CA LEU A 128 -18.14 8.01 15.36
C LEU A 128 -17.49 7.68 14.00
N PHE A 129 -16.84 6.52 13.85
CA PHE A 129 -16.23 6.15 12.58
C PHE A 129 -17.25 5.90 11.47
N GLN A 130 -18.47 5.48 11.77
CA GLN A 130 -19.55 5.38 10.80
C GLN A 130 -20.14 6.75 10.42
N ASN A 131 -19.95 7.79 11.22
CA ASN A 131 -20.37 9.15 10.89
C ASN A 131 -19.38 9.80 9.90
N VAL A 132 -19.88 10.19 8.74
CA VAL A 132 -19.06 10.82 7.69
C VAL A 132 -18.46 12.16 8.11
N GLU A 133 -19.18 12.96 8.89
CA GLU A 133 -18.69 14.28 9.35
C GLU A 133 -17.50 14.11 10.30
N PHE A 134 -17.48 13.04 11.10
CA PHE A 134 -16.33 12.72 11.94
C PHE A 134 -15.11 12.34 11.08
N ARG A 135 -15.28 11.47 10.07
CA ARG A 135 -14.17 11.10 9.16
C ARG A 135 -13.64 12.30 8.37
N ARG A 136 -14.54 13.20 7.93
CA ARG A 136 -14.17 14.47 7.27
C ARG A 136 -13.39 15.38 8.20
N ALA A 137 -13.80 15.48 9.48
CA ALA A 137 -13.07 16.26 10.48
C ALA A 137 -11.66 15.73 10.72
N LEU A 138 -11.50 14.39 10.87
CA LEU A 138 -10.19 13.75 10.97
C LEU A 138 -9.30 14.08 9.76
N SER A 139 -9.85 14.05 8.56
CA SER A 139 -9.11 14.33 7.33
C SER A 139 -8.67 15.78 7.20
N LEU A 140 -9.57 16.72 7.53
CA LEU A 140 -9.28 18.17 7.51
C LEU A 140 -8.25 18.59 8.56
N ALA A 141 -8.13 17.83 9.65
CA ALA A 141 -7.14 18.09 10.72
C ALA A 141 -5.73 17.55 10.38
N ILE A 142 -5.48 17.01 9.18
CA ILE A 142 -4.16 16.51 8.79
C ILE A 142 -3.44 17.50 7.88
N ASN A 143 -2.25 17.95 8.30
CA ASN A 143 -1.38 18.81 7.52
C ASN A 143 -0.52 17.97 6.52
N ARG A 144 -1.12 17.61 5.39
CA ARG A 144 -0.46 16.82 4.34
C ARG A 144 0.73 17.54 3.73
N HIS A 145 0.68 18.88 3.69
CA HIS A 145 1.78 19.67 3.16
C HIS A 145 3.05 19.50 4.02
N GLU A 146 2.91 19.57 5.33
CA GLU A 146 4.02 19.36 6.27
C GLU A 146 4.61 17.95 6.12
N ILE A 147 3.76 16.92 6.06
CA ILE A 147 4.18 15.53 5.83
C ILE A 147 4.98 15.44 4.52
N ASN A 148 4.48 16.05 3.43
CA ASN A 148 5.16 16.04 2.14
C ASN A 148 6.51 16.75 2.19
N GLN A 149 6.59 17.93 2.82
CA GLN A 149 7.84 18.70 2.89
C GLN A 149 8.89 18.00 3.76
N VAL A 150 8.49 17.54 4.96
CA VAL A 150 9.43 16.99 5.95
C VAL A 150 9.96 15.62 5.54
N ILE A 151 9.09 14.73 5.04
CA ILE A 151 9.44 13.33 4.79
C ILE A 151 9.76 13.06 3.33
N TYR A 152 9.06 13.74 2.39
CA TYR A 152 9.16 13.45 0.95
C TYR A 152 9.74 14.60 0.13
N TYR A 153 10.29 15.62 0.79
CA TYR A 153 10.98 16.76 0.13
C TYR A 153 10.11 17.49 -0.90
N GLY A 154 8.78 17.48 -0.71
CA GLY A 154 7.82 18.06 -1.64
C GLY A 154 7.63 17.28 -2.95
N LEU A 155 8.14 16.06 -3.07
CA LEU A 155 8.12 15.26 -4.31
C LEU A 155 6.88 14.37 -4.45
N ALA A 156 6.09 14.21 -3.39
CA ALA A 156 4.86 13.42 -3.40
C ALA A 156 3.64 14.28 -3.79
N ILE A 157 2.51 13.63 -4.06
CA ILE A 157 1.23 14.28 -4.33
C ILE A 157 0.37 14.19 -3.06
N GLU A 158 -0.05 15.35 -2.54
CA GLU A 158 -0.93 15.48 -1.39
C GLU A 158 -2.39 15.21 -1.79
N GLY A 159 -3.12 14.43 -1.01
CA GLY A 159 -4.54 14.20 -1.30
C GLY A 159 -5.12 12.92 -0.71
N GLN A 160 -6.33 12.61 -1.16
CA GLN A 160 -7.08 11.44 -0.71
C GLN A 160 -6.59 10.13 -1.34
N ASN A 161 -6.99 9.01 -0.72
CA ASN A 161 -6.78 7.66 -1.23
C ASN A 161 -7.74 7.39 -2.39
N THR A 162 -7.29 7.66 -3.60
CA THR A 162 -8.10 7.57 -4.83
C THR A 162 -7.24 7.22 -6.04
N VAL A 163 -7.84 7.25 -7.23
CA VAL A 163 -7.11 7.02 -8.48
C VAL A 163 -6.15 8.16 -8.81
N LEU A 164 -4.99 7.83 -9.36
CA LEU A 164 -3.91 8.77 -9.67
C LEU A 164 -4.13 9.47 -11.03
N PRO A 165 -3.44 10.61 -11.29
CA PRO A 165 -3.55 11.36 -12.55
C PRO A 165 -3.30 10.56 -13.84
N ALA A 166 -2.56 9.45 -13.76
CA ALA A 166 -2.32 8.57 -14.91
C ALA A 166 -3.53 7.68 -15.26
N SER A 167 -4.53 7.57 -14.38
CA SER A 167 -5.76 6.83 -14.66
C SER A 167 -6.70 7.64 -15.56
N PRO A 168 -7.35 7.04 -16.59
CA PRO A 168 -8.38 7.70 -17.39
C PRO A 168 -9.67 7.98 -16.61
N LEU A 169 -9.77 7.52 -15.36
CA LEU A 169 -10.90 7.75 -14.46
C LEU A 169 -10.65 8.92 -13.49
N TYR A 170 -9.45 9.49 -13.52
CA TYR A 170 -9.03 10.53 -12.58
C TYR A 170 -9.85 11.83 -12.75
N LYS A 171 -10.22 12.38 -11.61
CA LYS A 171 -10.64 13.79 -11.46
C LYS A 171 -9.93 14.39 -10.26
N LYS A 172 -9.38 15.59 -10.41
CA LYS A 172 -8.74 16.32 -9.32
C LYS A 172 -9.64 16.46 -8.09
N ALA A 173 -10.96 16.62 -8.31
CA ALA A 173 -11.95 16.72 -7.25
C ALA A 173 -11.97 15.50 -6.31
N TYR A 174 -11.64 14.29 -6.79
CA TYR A 174 -11.55 13.10 -5.93
C TYR A 174 -10.33 13.16 -5.02
N LEU A 175 -9.21 13.66 -5.56
CA LEU A 175 -7.96 13.81 -4.82
C LEU A 175 -8.06 14.89 -3.75
N ASP A 176 -8.71 16.01 -4.08
CA ASP A 176 -8.83 17.20 -3.22
C ASP A 176 -9.96 17.10 -2.18
N ALA A 177 -10.88 16.12 -2.34
CA ALA A 177 -12.05 15.99 -1.47
C ALA A 177 -11.63 15.86 0.00
N TRP A 178 -11.99 16.86 0.84
CA TRP A 178 -11.69 16.88 2.27
C TRP A 178 -10.18 16.74 2.62
N ALA A 179 -9.29 17.02 1.66
CA ALA A 179 -7.84 16.84 1.82
C ALA A 179 -7.12 18.11 2.28
N LYS A 180 -7.70 19.27 2.07
CA LYS A 180 -7.11 20.55 2.47
C LYS A 180 -7.06 20.66 3.99
N PHE A 181 -5.88 20.99 4.53
CA PHE A 181 -5.72 21.26 5.96
C PHE A 181 -6.55 22.47 6.39
N ASP A 182 -7.49 22.28 7.31
CA ASP A 182 -8.37 23.30 7.83
C ASP A 182 -8.82 22.94 9.25
N LEU A 183 -8.02 23.32 10.24
CA LEU A 183 -8.32 23.07 11.66
C LEU A 183 -9.60 23.75 12.12
N LYS A 184 -9.95 24.92 11.57
CA LYS A 184 -11.19 25.62 11.92
C LYS A 184 -12.41 24.82 11.48
N ALA A 185 -12.42 24.37 10.24
CA ALA A 185 -13.50 23.53 9.72
C ALA A 185 -13.56 22.16 10.43
N ALA A 186 -12.41 21.56 10.76
CA ALA A 186 -12.34 20.31 11.50
C ALA A 186 -12.98 20.47 12.90
N ASN A 187 -12.58 21.50 13.65
CA ASN A 187 -13.15 21.78 14.97
C ASN A 187 -14.65 22.06 14.89
N ALA A 188 -15.11 22.87 13.92
CA ALA A 188 -16.54 23.16 13.74
C ALA A 188 -17.37 21.90 13.49
N LYS A 189 -16.83 20.93 12.71
CA LYS A 189 -17.49 19.63 12.48
C LYS A 189 -17.56 18.79 13.76
N LEU A 190 -16.47 18.73 14.54
CA LEU A 190 -16.45 18.01 15.81
C LEU A 190 -17.42 18.64 16.83
N ASP A 191 -17.50 19.98 16.88
CA ASP A 191 -18.45 20.69 17.74
C ASP A 191 -19.90 20.44 17.33
N ALA A 192 -20.20 20.40 16.03
CA ALA A 192 -21.54 20.08 15.49
C ALA A 192 -21.97 18.63 15.82
N LEU A 193 -21.01 17.72 16.05
CA LEU A 193 -21.27 16.36 16.52
C LEU A 193 -21.48 16.27 18.05
N GLY A 194 -21.48 17.40 18.76
CA GLY A 194 -21.63 17.44 20.21
C GLY A 194 -20.33 17.14 20.99
N LEU A 195 -19.19 17.04 20.32
CA LEU A 195 -17.90 16.71 20.93
C LEU A 195 -17.21 17.99 21.44
N THR A 196 -17.91 18.83 22.21
CA THR A 196 -17.45 20.16 22.65
C THR A 196 -16.67 20.15 23.96
N GLN A 197 -16.92 19.16 24.81
CA GLN A 197 -16.25 19.07 26.12
C GLN A 197 -14.80 18.61 25.97
N ARG A 198 -13.91 19.17 26.80
CA ARG A 198 -12.48 18.82 26.79
C ARG A 198 -12.00 18.56 28.23
N ASP A 199 -11.01 17.68 28.37
CA ASP A 199 -10.32 17.48 29.65
C ASP A 199 -9.28 18.56 29.89
N SER A 200 -8.57 18.49 31.05
CA SER A 200 -7.54 19.45 31.46
C SER A 200 -6.34 19.53 30.52
N ARG A 201 -6.18 18.54 29.61
CA ARG A 201 -5.13 18.51 28.59
C ARG A 201 -5.60 19.09 27.25
N GLY A 202 -6.84 19.56 27.16
CA GLY A 202 -7.44 20.05 25.93
C GLY A 202 -7.96 18.96 25.01
N VAL A 203 -7.93 17.69 25.42
CA VAL A 203 -8.44 16.54 24.64
C VAL A 203 -9.96 16.49 24.76
N ARG A 204 -10.67 16.35 23.64
CA ARG A 204 -12.13 16.24 23.59
C ARG A 204 -12.61 14.98 24.31
N LEU A 205 -13.81 15.02 24.84
CA LEU A 205 -14.45 13.85 25.45
C LEU A 205 -15.40 13.20 24.46
N LEU A 206 -15.41 11.87 24.48
CA LEU A 206 -16.41 11.04 23.81
C LEU A 206 -17.79 11.20 24.49
N PRO A 207 -18.91 10.81 23.86
CA PRO A 207 -20.24 10.86 24.48
C PRO A 207 -20.37 10.07 25.79
N ASP A 208 -19.49 9.10 26.03
CA ASP A 208 -19.45 8.30 27.26
C ASP A 208 -18.49 8.88 28.33
N GLY A 209 -17.92 10.06 28.09
CA GLY A 209 -17.03 10.76 29.02
C GLY A 209 -15.56 10.36 28.95
N ARG A 210 -15.19 9.34 28.18
CA ARG A 210 -13.78 8.98 27.97
C ARG A 210 -13.07 10.03 27.11
N PRO A 211 -11.74 10.26 27.31
CA PRO A 211 -10.99 11.15 26.43
C PRO A 211 -10.92 10.60 25.00
N MET A 212 -10.92 11.50 24.02
CA MET A 212 -10.79 11.17 22.59
C MET A 212 -9.34 10.81 22.26
N GLU A 213 -8.95 9.62 22.63
CA GLU A 213 -7.61 9.05 22.42
C GLU A 213 -7.68 7.95 21.37
N ILE A 214 -7.08 8.18 20.22
CA ILE A 214 -7.07 7.24 19.10
C ILE A 214 -5.74 6.49 19.07
N ILE A 215 -5.80 5.17 19.21
CA ILE A 215 -4.65 4.30 18.97
C ILE A 215 -4.61 3.98 17.49
N VAL A 216 -3.55 4.42 16.79
CA VAL A 216 -3.26 4.05 15.40
C VAL A 216 -2.30 2.87 15.39
N GLU A 217 -2.72 1.76 14.84
CA GLU A 217 -1.92 0.53 14.77
C GLU A 217 -1.12 0.46 13.46
N THR A 218 0.13 0.00 13.56
CA THR A 218 1.05 -0.21 12.44
C THR A 218 1.59 -1.64 12.44
N ALA A 219 2.06 -2.12 11.31
CA ALA A 219 2.73 -3.42 11.21
C ALA A 219 4.20 -3.42 11.68
N GLY A 220 4.73 -2.26 12.12
CA GLY A 220 6.08 -2.14 12.68
C GLY A 220 7.22 -2.53 11.73
N GLU A 221 7.01 -2.44 10.42
CA GLU A 221 7.98 -2.90 9.42
C GLU A 221 9.07 -1.89 9.09
N ASP A 222 8.77 -0.60 9.27
CA ASP A 222 9.67 0.53 9.06
C ASP A 222 9.30 1.71 9.98
N THR A 223 10.10 2.75 9.99
CA THR A 223 9.86 3.97 10.78
C THR A 223 9.00 4.99 10.07
N GLU A 224 8.85 4.91 8.75
CA GLU A 224 8.12 5.91 7.94
C GLU A 224 6.71 6.16 8.45
N GLN A 225 5.98 5.07 8.80
CA GLN A 225 4.63 5.18 9.34
C GLN A 225 4.61 5.91 10.68
N THR A 226 5.58 5.64 11.55
CA THR A 226 5.69 6.30 12.85
C THR A 226 6.02 7.78 12.70
N ASP A 227 6.97 8.11 11.82
CA ASP A 227 7.39 9.50 11.56
C ASP A 227 6.22 10.32 11.00
N VAL A 228 5.42 9.76 10.09
CA VAL A 228 4.19 10.39 9.60
C VAL A 228 3.16 10.57 10.70
N LEU A 229 2.98 9.58 11.58
CA LEU A 229 2.00 9.64 12.66
C LEU A 229 2.37 10.69 13.73
N GLU A 230 3.65 10.99 13.95
CA GLU A 230 4.08 12.06 14.84
C GLU A 230 3.67 13.44 14.31
N LEU A 231 3.79 13.70 13.02
CA LEU A 231 3.28 14.95 12.40
C LEU A 231 1.75 15.04 12.47
N ILE A 232 1.05 13.92 12.32
CA ILE A 232 -0.40 13.88 12.48
C ILE A 232 -0.80 14.07 13.94
N HIS A 233 -0.03 13.54 14.91
CA HIS A 233 -0.28 13.72 16.34
C HIS A 233 -0.44 15.19 16.70
N ASP A 234 0.49 16.04 16.27
CA ASP A 234 0.47 17.47 16.62
C ASP A 234 -0.74 18.19 16.00
N SER A 235 -1.03 17.91 14.74
CA SER A 235 -2.17 18.52 14.05
C SER A 235 -3.52 18.02 14.60
N TRP A 236 -3.64 16.74 14.96
CA TRP A 236 -4.84 16.20 15.61
C TRP A 236 -5.02 16.69 17.03
N LEU A 237 -3.92 16.85 17.79
CA LEU A 237 -3.98 17.40 19.15
C LEU A 237 -4.54 18.83 19.15
N ALA A 238 -4.19 19.65 18.15
CA ALA A 238 -4.77 20.98 17.96
C ALA A 238 -6.29 20.94 17.70
N ALA A 239 -6.81 19.85 17.14
CA ALA A 239 -8.24 19.58 17.01
C ALA A 239 -8.86 18.96 18.30
N GLY A 240 -8.05 18.64 19.31
CA GLY A 240 -8.48 18.00 20.57
C GLY A 240 -8.56 16.47 20.47
N ILE A 241 -7.85 15.86 19.53
CA ILE A 241 -7.76 14.41 19.35
C ILE A 241 -6.35 13.97 19.69
N LYS A 242 -6.18 13.11 20.68
CA LYS A 242 -4.86 12.58 21.04
C LYS A 242 -4.59 11.28 20.31
N LEU A 243 -3.48 11.23 19.58
CA LEU A 243 -3.04 10.06 18.86
C LEU A 243 -1.98 9.29 19.66
N PHE A 244 -2.11 7.98 19.69
CA PHE A 244 -1.07 7.05 20.15
C PHE A 244 -0.72 6.06 19.04
N THR A 245 0.55 5.79 18.85
CA THR A 245 1.03 4.80 17.89
C THR A 245 1.27 3.45 18.57
N ARG A 246 0.78 2.36 17.97
CA ARG A 246 1.00 1.00 18.43
C ARG A 246 1.60 0.15 17.31
N PRO A 247 2.93 -0.01 17.24
CA PRO A 247 3.55 -0.96 16.33
C PRO A 247 3.35 -2.39 16.83
N SER A 248 3.15 -3.33 15.91
CA SER A 248 3.05 -4.76 16.21
C SER A 248 3.58 -5.58 15.04
N GLN A 249 3.76 -6.88 15.24
CA GLN A 249 4.09 -7.78 14.12
C GLN A 249 2.89 -7.89 13.16
N ARG A 250 3.15 -8.04 11.86
CA ARG A 250 2.14 -8.06 10.79
C ARG A 250 0.97 -9.02 11.07
N GLU A 251 1.25 -10.22 11.56
CA GLU A 251 0.20 -11.20 11.87
C GLU A 251 -0.67 -10.75 13.04
N VAL A 252 -0.08 -10.17 14.09
CA VAL A 252 -0.81 -9.62 15.25
C VAL A 252 -1.66 -8.43 14.79
N PHE A 253 -1.08 -7.52 14.02
CA PHE A 253 -1.77 -6.38 13.43
C PHE A 253 -3.02 -6.81 12.65
N ARG A 254 -2.88 -7.77 11.73
CA ARG A 254 -4.01 -8.28 10.93
C ARG A 254 -5.08 -8.94 11.78
N ASN A 255 -4.68 -9.80 12.72
CA ASN A 255 -5.64 -10.50 13.59
C ASN A 255 -6.47 -9.53 14.42
N ARG A 256 -5.87 -8.44 14.93
CA ARG A 256 -6.58 -7.39 15.68
C ARG A 256 -7.58 -6.65 14.81
N ILE A 257 -7.21 -6.31 13.56
CA ILE A 257 -8.12 -5.70 12.59
C ILE A 257 -9.31 -6.63 12.32
N PHE A 258 -9.04 -7.89 12.00
CA PHE A 258 -10.10 -8.88 11.72
C PHE A 258 -11.02 -9.13 12.91
N ALA A 259 -10.48 -9.01 14.12
CA ALA A 259 -11.27 -9.10 15.35
C ALA A 259 -12.12 -7.83 15.61
N GLY A 260 -11.85 -6.70 14.95
CA GLY A 260 -12.51 -5.41 15.19
C GLY A 260 -11.96 -4.68 16.44
N GLU A 261 -10.76 -5.05 16.89
CA GLU A 261 -10.11 -4.46 18.07
C GLU A 261 -9.34 -3.18 17.77
N THR A 262 -8.93 -3.00 16.52
CA THR A 262 -8.22 -1.82 16.06
C THR A 262 -9.20 -0.66 15.84
N LEU A 263 -8.85 0.53 16.34
CA LEU A 263 -9.61 1.75 16.10
C LEU A 263 -9.26 2.36 14.75
N VAL A 264 -7.99 2.65 14.52
CA VAL A 264 -7.47 3.18 13.25
C VAL A 264 -6.20 2.41 12.89
N SER A 265 -6.03 2.12 11.63
CA SER A 265 -4.79 1.54 11.08
C SER A 265 -4.14 2.53 10.13
N ILE A 266 -2.80 2.50 10.03
CA ILE A 266 -2.07 3.14 8.93
C ILE A 266 -1.47 2.05 8.03
N TRP A 267 -1.68 2.19 6.72
CA TRP A 267 -1.16 1.27 5.71
C TRP A 267 -1.13 1.94 4.33
N SER A 268 -0.64 1.24 3.32
CA SER A 268 -0.79 1.72 1.94
C SER A 268 -2.26 1.80 1.55
N GLY A 269 -2.61 2.81 0.74
CA GLY A 269 -3.96 2.97 0.17
C GLY A 269 -4.29 1.92 -0.88
N HIS A 270 -5.23 2.26 -1.79
CA HIS A 270 -5.62 1.35 -2.88
C HIS A 270 -4.40 0.85 -3.63
N GLU A 271 -4.30 -0.45 -3.79
CA GLU A 271 -3.12 -1.10 -4.39
C GLU A 271 -3.00 -0.75 -5.88
N PHE A 272 -4.14 -0.50 -6.56
CA PHE A 272 -4.16 -0.15 -7.97
C PHE A 272 -4.70 1.26 -8.22
N GLY A 273 -3.86 2.28 -8.09
CA GLY A 273 -4.21 3.70 -8.28
C GLY A 273 -4.31 4.17 -9.75
N ILE A 274 -4.06 3.32 -10.75
CA ILE A 274 -4.15 3.67 -12.18
C ILE A 274 -5.13 2.75 -12.95
N PRO A 275 -6.33 2.43 -12.41
CA PRO A 275 -7.27 1.56 -13.08
C PRO A 275 -7.84 2.20 -14.35
N SER A 276 -8.32 1.35 -15.26
CA SER A 276 -9.21 1.74 -16.37
C SER A 276 -10.63 1.27 -16.08
N ALA A 277 -11.57 1.63 -16.93
CA ALA A 277 -12.95 1.16 -16.82
C ALA A 277 -13.08 -0.39 -16.83
N ASP A 278 -12.11 -1.09 -17.42
CA ASP A 278 -12.09 -2.54 -17.54
C ASP A 278 -11.40 -3.24 -16.34
N THR A 279 -10.86 -2.46 -15.41
CA THR A 279 -10.32 -2.96 -14.13
C THR A 279 -11.49 -3.19 -13.16
N ILE A 280 -11.47 -4.31 -12.44
CA ILE A 280 -12.47 -4.60 -11.40
C ILE A 280 -12.37 -3.59 -10.24
N PRO A 281 -13.50 -2.97 -9.79
CA PRO A 281 -13.48 -1.94 -8.76
C PRO A 281 -13.63 -2.48 -7.32
N ASP A 282 -13.19 -3.69 -7.06
CA ASP A 282 -13.40 -4.40 -5.80
C ASP A 282 -12.73 -3.72 -4.59
N GLU A 283 -11.63 -3.01 -4.78
CA GLU A 283 -10.97 -2.24 -3.72
C GLU A 283 -11.82 -1.06 -3.21
N PHE A 284 -12.78 -0.60 -4.00
CA PHE A 284 -13.63 0.56 -3.70
C PHE A 284 -14.99 0.18 -3.08
N ALA A 285 -15.21 -1.09 -2.77
CA ALA A 285 -16.41 -1.61 -2.11
C ALA A 285 -16.02 -2.63 -1.04
N PRO A 286 -16.85 -2.89 0.00
CA PRO A 286 -16.53 -3.83 1.08
C PRO A 286 -16.60 -5.30 0.61
N THR A 287 -15.63 -5.72 -0.19
CA THR A 287 -15.58 -7.03 -0.84
C THR A 287 -14.56 -7.98 -0.23
N ASP A 288 -13.61 -7.47 0.57
CA ASP A 288 -12.52 -8.26 1.13
C ASP A 288 -12.29 -7.95 2.62
N GLN A 289 -12.06 -8.98 3.42
CA GLN A 289 -11.69 -8.87 4.83
C GLN A 289 -10.37 -8.13 5.05
N LEU A 290 -9.49 -8.08 4.05
CA LEU A 290 -8.22 -7.36 4.12
C LEU A 290 -8.37 -5.84 3.99
N GLN A 291 -9.55 -5.33 3.65
CA GLN A 291 -9.85 -3.92 3.61
C GLN A 291 -10.04 -3.38 5.03
N LEU A 292 -9.08 -2.57 5.49
CA LEU A 292 -8.86 -2.23 6.90
C LEU A 292 -9.98 -1.37 7.51
N GLN A 293 -10.69 -0.59 6.69
CA GLN A 293 -11.79 0.28 7.14
C GLN A 293 -13.09 -0.47 7.43
N TRP A 294 -13.29 -1.68 6.84
CA TRP A 294 -14.55 -2.45 6.99
C TRP A 294 -14.35 -3.98 6.95
N PRO A 295 -13.44 -4.53 7.76
CA PRO A 295 -13.02 -5.94 7.66
C PRO A 295 -14.19 -6.93 7.87
N LYS A 296 -15.16 -6.61 8.73
CA LYS A 296 -16.32 -7.48 8.97
C LYS A 296 -17.32 -7.47 7.83
N TRP A 297 -17.50 -6.32 7.17
CA TRP A 297 -18.35 -6.22 5.98
C TRP A 297 -17.73 -6.97 4.81
N GLY A 298 -16.41 -6.82 4.59
CA GLY A 298 -15.68 -7.58 3.59
C GLY A 298 -15.72 -9.09 3.84
N GLN A 299 -15.54 -9.52 5.09
CA GLN A 299 -15.67 -10.92 5.49
C GLN A 299 -17.06 -11.48 5.18
N HIS A 300 -18.11 -10.70 5.45
CA HIS A 300 -19.49 -11.09 5.14
C HIS A 300 -19.67 -11.33 3.64
N PHE A 301 -19.17 -10.42 2.82
CA PHE A 301 -19.22 -10.55 1.37
C PHE A 301 -18.46 -11.79 0.88
N GLN A 302 -17.18 -11.96 1.25
CA GLN A 302 -16.35 -13.09 0.83
C GLN A 302 -16.90 -14.45 1.24
N THR A 303 -17.48 -14.52 2.42
CA THR A 303 -18.03 -15.78 2.95
C THR A 303 -19.49 -16.03 2.56
N ARG A 304 -20.08 -15.14 1.76
CA ARG A 304 -21.50 -15.18 1.38
C ARG A 304 -22.42 -15.26 2.61
N GLY A 305 -22.14 -14.42 3.60
CA GLY A 305 -22.93 -14.31 4.82
C GLY A 305 -22.64 -15.36 5.92
N ARG A 306 -21.68 -16.27 5.70
CA ARG A 306 -21.35 -17.32 6.71
C ARG A 306 -20.52 -16.80 7.88
N ALA A 307 -19.82 -15.68 7.71
CA ALA A 307 -19.04 -15.01 8.74
C ALA A 307 -19.03 -13.50 8.48
N GLY A 308 -18.55 -12.72 9.47
CA GLY A 308 -18.59 -11.26 9.41
C GLY A 308 -19.96 -10.70 9.76
N THR A 309 -20.19 -9.43 9.42
CA THR A 309 -21.46 -8.73 9.61
C THR A 309 -21.87 -8.04 8.31
N PRO A 310 -23.16 -7.99 7.95
CA PRO A 310 -23.60 -7.24 6.78
C PRO A 310 -23.34 -5.74 6.98
N PRO A 311 -23.01 -4.98 5.92
CA PRO A 311 -22.96 -3.53 6.01
C PRO A 311 -24.34 -2.95 6.30
N THR A 312 -24.35 -1.91 7.16
CA THR A 312 -25.56 -1.16 7.52
C THR A 312 -25.56 0.25 6.91
N ASP A 313 -24.41 0.69 6.42
CA ASP A 313 -24.24 1.98 5.75
C ASP A 313 -24.79 1.92 4.33
N GLU A 314 -25.62 2.89 3.96
CA GLU A 314 -26.32 2.93 2.66
C GLU A 314 -25.35 3.04 1.47
N TYR A 315 -24.27 3.82 1.63
CA TYR A 315 -23.25 3.99 0.58
C TYR A 315 -22.38 2.73 0.42
N ALA A 316 -22.07 2.05 1.51
CA ALA A 316 -21.38 0.75 1.46
C ALA A 316 -22.23 -0.29 0.72
N LEU A 317 -23.55 -0.29 0.94
CA LEU A 317 -24.51 -1.14 0.21
C LEU A 317 -24.60 -0.74 -1.27
N GLU A 318 -24.60 0.57 -1.58
CA GLU A 318 -24.57 1.07 -2.96
C GLU A 318 -23.28 0.63 -3.67
N LEU A 319 -22.13 0.76 -3.01
CA LEU A 319 -20.84 0.32 -3.55
C LEU A 319 -20.83 -1.18 -3.90
N LEU A 320 -21.42 -2.04 -3.06
CA LEU A 320 -21.56 -3.46 -3.36
C LEU A 320 -22.48 -3.72 -4.56
N LYS A 321 -23.58 -2.97 -4.70
CA LYS A 321 -24.46 -3.06 -5.86
C LYS A 321 -23.73 -2.62 -7.15
N LEU A 322 -22.97 -1.53 -7.10
CA LEU A 322 -22.18 -1.03 -8.20
C LEU A 322 -21.06 -2.00 -8.59
N ASN A 323 -20.34 -2.57 -7.63
CA ASN A 323 -19.32 -3.59 -7.87
C ASN A 323 -19.92 -4.81 -8.60
N ARG A 324 -21.07 -5.29 -8.15
CA ARG A 324 -21.78 -6.36 -8.82
C ARG A 324 -22.24 -5.96 -10.23
N ALA A 325 -22.81 -4.76 -10.40
CA ALA A 325 -23.26 -4.25 -11.69
C ALA A 325 -22.12 -4.14 -12.70
N TRP A 326 -20.91 -3.79 -12.26
CA TRP A 326 -19.71 -3.74 -13.11
C TRP A 326 -19.43 -5.08 -13.76
N SER A 327 -19.56 -6.19 -13.03
CA SER A 327 -19.32 -7.53 -13.55
C SER A 327 -20.27 -7.94 -14.67
N TYR A 328 -21.48 -7.34 -14.73
CA TYR A 328 -22.48 -7.59 -15.77
C TYR A 328 -22.53 -6.50 -16.85
N ALA A 329 -21.77 -5.43 -16.70
CA ALA A 329 -21.76 -4.34 -17.66
C ALA A 329 -21.11 -4.78 -18.98
N ARG A 330 -21.89 -4.65 -20.07
CA ARG A 330 -21.49 -5.13 -21.41
C ARG A 330 -20.68 -4.11 -22.22
N THR A 331 -20.73 -2.84 -21.84
CA THR A 331 -20.06 -1.76 -22.56
C THR A 331 -19.03 -1.07 -21.67
N ARG A 332 -17.94 -0.60 -22.28
CA ARG A 332 -16.91 0.18 -21.59
C ARG A 332 -17.48 1.48 -20.99
N GLN A 333 -18.48 2.07 -21.64
CA GLN A 333 -19.15 3.28 -21.12
C GLN A 333 -19.92 2.96 -19.84
N ALA A 334 -20.70 1.88 -19.79
CA ALA A 334 -21.42 1.47 -18.57
C ALA A 334 -20.45 1.19 -17.41
N ARG A 335 -19.31 0.52 -17.68
CA ARG A 335 -18.26 0.29 -16.67
C ARG A 335 -17.65 1.60 -16.18
N ARG A 336 -17.41 2.56 -17.07
CA ARG A 336 -16.89 3.90 -16.73
C ARG A 336 -17.86 4.67 -15.83
N ASP A 337 -19.17 4.60 -16.11
CA ASP A 337 -20.19 5.31 -15.33
C ASP A 337 -20.32 4.69 -13.92
N ILE A 338 -20.22 3.38 -13.81
CA ILE A 338 -20.16 2.69 -12.52
C ILE A 338 -18.92 3.14 -11.73
N TRP A 339 -17.73 3.10 -12.34
CA TRP A 339 -16.49 3.57 -11.72
C TRP A 339 -16.61 5.01 -11.23
N ARG A 340 -17.18 5.89 -12.06
CA ARG A 340 -17.37 7.31 -11.70
C ARG A 340 -18.19 7.44 -10.42
N ARG A 341 -19.33 6.73 -10.35
CA ARG A 341 -20.18 6.77 -9.16
C ARG A 341 -19.49 6.21 -7.92
N MET A 342 -18.75 5.13 -8.04
CA MET A 342 -17.99 4.56 -6.93
C MET A 342 -16.89 5.52 -6.43
N LEU A 343 -16.19 6.20 -7.32
CA LEU A 343 -15.18 7.21 -6.96
C LEU A 343 -15.81 8.44 -6.29
N GLU A 344 -16.97 8.89 -6.75
CA GLU A 344 -17.74 9.99 -6.14
C GLU A 344 -18.15 9.62 -4.71
N ILE A 345 -18.71 8.44 -4.51
CA ILE A 345 -19.07 7.96 -3.16
C ILE A 345 -17.82 7.91 -2.24
N ASN A 346 -16.71 7.34 -2.69
CA ASN A 346 -15.51 7.25 -1.87
C ASN A 346 -14.93 8.64 -1.53
N ALA A 347 -14.95 9.59 -2.48
CA ALA A 347 -14.51 10.96 -2.26
C ALA A 347 -15.40 11.71 -1.23
N GLU A 348 -16.71 11.50 -1.29
CA GLU A 348 -17.67 12.12 -0.38
C GLU A 348 -17.65 11.48 1.01
N GLN A 349 -17.62 10.15 1.08
CA GLN A 349 -17.75 9.40 2.31
C GLN A 349 -16.45 9.27 3.12
N VAL A 350 -15.29 9.47 2.50
CA VAL A 350 -13.97 9.39 3.17
C VAL A 350 -13.85 8.11 4.02
N PHE A 351 -14.14 6.95 3.44
CA PHE A 351 -14.03 5.66 4.13
C PHE A 351 -12.60 5.32 4.53
N SER A 352 -11.62 5.84 3.79
CA SER A 352 -10.21 5.88 4.15
C SER A 352 -9.67 7.30 3.95
N ILE A 353 -8.65 7.69 4.70
CA ILE A 353 -8.08 9.03 4.69
C ILE A 353 -6.71 8.95 4.04
N GLY A 354 -6.59 9.35 2.78
CA GLY A 354 -5.32 9.43 2.08
C GLY A 354 -4.43 10.53 2.66
N LEU A 355 -3.13 10.32 2.60
CA LEU A 355 -2.13 11.29 3.04
C LEU A 355 -1.37 11.86 1.86
N ILE A 356 -0.59 10.99 1.21
CA ILE A 356 0.26 11.31 0.06
C ILE A 356 0.26 10.15 -0.92
N SER A 357 0.52 10.43 -2.18
CA SER A 357 0.62 9.45 -3.26
C SER A 357 1.78 9.75 -4.19
N ALA A 358 2.04 8.87 -5.15
CA ALA A 358 3.09 8.99 -6.16
C ALA A 358 4.50 9.21 -5.56
N VAL A 359 4.76 8.70 -4.35
CA VAL A 359 6.10 8.72 -3.74
C VAL A 359 7.08 7.99 -4.64
N PRO A 360 8.25 8.60 -4.95
CA PRO A 360 9.26 7.94 -5.76
C PRO A 360 9.81 6.69 -5.07
N GLN A 361 9.91 5.58 -5.81
CA GLN A 361 10.50 4.33 -5.35
C GLN A 361 11.95 4.21 -5.82
N PRO A 362 12.93 4.18 -4.92
CA PRO A 362 14.30 3.89 -5.30
C PRO A 362 14.43 2.44 -5.80
N VAL A 363 15.06 2.29 -6.96
CA VAL A 363 15.37 1.01 -7.60
C VAL A 363 16.87 0.99 -7.85
N VAL A 364 17.57 0.10 -7.16
CA VAL A 364 19.01 -0.10 -7.31
C VAL A 364 19.24 -1.18 -8.35
N VAL A 365 20.07 -0.86 -9.33
CA VAL A 365 20.38 -1.71 -10.48
C VAL A 365 21.90 -1.77 -10.67
N ASN A 366 22.47 -2.96 -10.67
CA ASN A 366 23.89 -3.17 -10.98
C ASN A 366 24.23 -2.53 -12.34
N SER A 367 25.34 -1.79 -12.42
CA SER A 367 25.72 -1.02 -13.62
C SER A 367 25.99 -1.90 -14.85
N ASP A 368 26.25 -3.20 -14.65
CA ASP A 368 26.44 -4.16 -15.74
C ASP A 368 25.15 -4.91 -16.12
N LEU A 369 24.06 -4.74 -15.36
CA LEU A 369 22.77 -5.36 -15.66
C LEU A 369 22.02 -4.57 -16.73
N ARG A 370 21.66 -5.21 -17.83
CA ARG A 370 20.99 -4.62 -18.99
C ARG A 370 19.51 -5.00 -19.06
N ASN A 371 18.76 -4.26 -19.85
CA ASN A 371 17.31 -4.37 -20.08
C ASN A 371 16.44 -3.94 -18.89
N VAL A 372 17.01 -3.52 -17.77
CA VAL A 372 16.24 -2.91 -16.68
C VAL A 372 15.88 -1.47 -17.08
N PRO A 373 14.58 -1.09 -17.11
CA PRO A 373 14.18 0.26 -17.48
C PRO A 373 14.74 1.32 -16.52
N ILE A 374 15.21 2.45 -17.05
CA ILE A 374 15.62 3.61 -16.24
C ILE A 374 14.41 4.25 -15.55
N LYS A 375 13.25 4.25 -16.21
CA LYS A 375 11.97 4.75 -15.69
C LYS A 375 10.93 3.64 -15.75
N GLY A 376 10.22 3.43 -14.65
CA GLY A 376 9.21 2.40 -14.56
C GLY A 376 8.19 2.69 -13.48
N THR A 377 7.26 1.76 -13.30
CA THR A 377 6.32 1.71 -12.18
C THR A 377 6.67 0.50 -11.33
N PHE A 378 6.93 0.72 -10.04
CA PHE A 378 7.16 -0.35 -9.08
C PHE A 378 5.91 -0.50 -8.22
N ASN A 379 5.10 -1.48 -8.55
CA ASN A 379 3.89 -1.79 -7.81
C ASN A 379 3.53 -3.27 -7.98
N TRP A 380 2.79 -3.83 -7.01
CA TRP A 380 2.30 -5.19 -7.17
C TRP A 380 1.22 -5.24 -8.27
N ASN A 381 0.27 -4.33 -8.23
CA ASN A 381 -0.78 -4.23 -9.23
C ASN A 381 -0.84 -2.81 -9.85
N PRO A 382 -0.58 -2.61 -11.15
CA PRO A 382 -0.17 -3.63 -12.09
C PRO A 382 1.33 -3.93 -12.01
N GLY A 383 1.72 -5.12 -12.47
CA GLY A 383 3.10 -5.35 -12.85
C GLY A 383 3.88 -6.36 -12.03
N ALA A 384 3.34 -6.89 -10.91
CA ALA A 384 4.06 -7.83 -10.04
C ALA A 384 5.50 -7.34 -9.76
N HIS A 385 5.63 -6.07 -9.37
CA HIS A 385 6.90 -5.36 -9.19
C HIS A 385 7.73 -5.34 -10.49
N PHE A 386 8.74 -6.19 -10.63
CA PHE A 386 9.55 -6.29 -11.83
C PHE A 386 8.94 -7.17 -12.94
N GLY A 387 7.90 -7.94 -12.64
CA GLY A 387 7.36 -8.96 -13.54
C GLY A 387 6.94 -8.43 -14.91
N VAL A 388 6.31 -7.25 -14.96
CA VAL A 388 5.88 -6.61 -16.22
C VAL A 388 7.06 -6.24 -17.14
N TYR A 389 8.25 -6.08 -16.58
CA TYR A 389 9.47 -5.74 -17.32
C TYR A 389 10.25 -6.97 -17.80
N MET A 390 9.66 -8.15 -17.61
CA MET A 390 10.22 -9.41 -18.11
C MET A 390 11.66 -9.66 -17.64
N PRO A 391 11.91 -9.89 -16.34
CA PRO A 391 13.25 -10.09 -15.80
C PRO A 391 14.03 -11.23 -16.44
N ASP A 392 13.33 -12.18 -17.07
CA ASP A 392 13.91 -13.26 -17.88
C ASP A 392 14.72 -12.73 -19.10
N THR A 393 14.49 -11.47 -19.51
CA THR A 393 15.28 -10.78 -20.56
C THR A 393 16.43 -9.94 -20.03
N PHE A 394 16.63 -9.89 -18.70
CA PHE A 394 17.77 -9.14 -18.12
C PHE A 394 19.05 -9.96 -18.27
N TRP A 395 20.16 -9.27 -18.60
CA TRP A 395 21.43 -9.92 -18.82
C TRP A 395 22.60 -9.04 -18.36
N PHE A 396 23.75 -9.64 -18.13
CA PHE A 396 24.96 -8.93 -17.70
C PHE A 396 25.92 -8.73 -18.85
N ASP A 397 26.41 -7.50 -19.00
CA ASP A 397 27.31 -7.06 -20.04
C ASP A 397 28.77 -7.50 -19.80
N ASN A 398 29.17 -7.72 -18.55
CA ASN A 398 30.55 -7.97 -18.17
C ASN A 398 30.69 -9.26 -17.35
N VAL A 399 30.68 -10.40 -18.03
CA VAL A 399 30.73 -11.73 -17.40
C VAL A 399 32.09 -12.02 -16.75
N GLU A 400 33.19 -11.53 -17.35
CA GLU A 400 34.56 -11.77 -16.85
C GLU A 400 34.81 -11.11 -15.51
N ARG A 401 34.33 -9.89 -15.30
CA ARG A 401 34.47 -9.15 -14.05
C ARG A 401 33.77 -9.83 -12.87
N ARG A 402 32.70 -10.56 -13.11
CA ARG A 402 31.93 -11.29 -12.10
C ARG A 402 32.57 -12.63 -11.71
N GLN A 403 33.27 -13.27 -12.61
CA GLN A 403 33.99 -14.51 -12.32
C GLN A 403 35.19 -14.26 -11.41
N ALA A 404 35.79 -13.05 -11.50
CA ALA A 404 36.90 -12.63 -10.64
C ALA A 404 36.46 -12.19 -9.22
N GLN A 405 35.15 -11.94 -8.98
CA GLN A 405 34.60 -11.52 -7.69
C GLN A 405 33.93 -12.67 -6.91
N LYS A 406 33.86 -13.86 -7.47
CA LYS A 406 33.41 -15.11 -6.80
C LYS A 406 34.59 -15.88 -6.23
#